data_f2b9872460e9752b3b7996ae773f3605
#
_entry.id   f2b9872460e9752b3b7996ae773f3605
#
_cell.length_a   1.000
_cell.length_b   1.000
_cell.length_c   1.000
_cell.angle_alpha   90.00
_cell.angle_beta   90.00
_cell.angle_gamma   90.00
#
_symmetry.space_group_name_H-M   'P 1'
#
loop_
_entity.id
_entity.type
_entity.pdbx_description
1 polymer ?
#
loop_
_entity_poly.entity_id
_entity_poly.type
_entity_poly.pdbx_seq_one_letter_code
_entity_poly.pdbx_strand_id
1 'polypeptide(L)'
;MTHSKYVLSLNIETSTTLCSVSIGQNDTCLDFIEIDDGAYHSENLHQFIQQLLQRNSIQIQNIDFISISKGPGSYTGLRIGAASAKTLAYALNIPLVSVSSLLTQTWMFLSKKECSKKHIASTMVGRGSKIYLAIYSNIGEEIISPQGFIADEKNIQAIIEKYSNDIVFIGTGTLMISNKDYVCDIPVVPSSQFMVYPAFDKFQKQNFENLVYFEPLYI
;
A
#
# COMPACT_ATOMS: atom_id res chain seq x y z
N MET A 1 -22.60 -22.10 -20.24
CA MET A 1 -21.94 -21.97 -18.93
C MET A 1 -20.96 -20.81 -19.07
N THR A 2 -21.34 -19.64 -18.58
CA THR A 2 -20.45 -18.48 -18.54
C THR A 2 -19.40 -18.76 -17.46
N HIS A 3 -18.18 -19.14 -17.87
CA HIS A 3 -17.04 -19.09 -16.94
C HIS A 3 -16.99 -17.65 -16.42
N SER A 4 -17.26 -17.45 -15.14
CA SER A 4 -16.97 -16.19 -14.49
C SER A 4 -15.46 -16.03 -14.56
N LYS A 5 -15.01 -15.21 -15.48
CA LYS A 5 -13.59 -14.94 -15.67
C LYS A 5 -13.14 -14.17 -14.42
N TYR A 6 -12.31 -14.79 -13.59
CA TYR A 6 -11.64 -14.08 -12.51
C TYR A 6 -10.70 -13.01 -13.11
N VAL A 7 -10.54 -11.92 -12.38
CA VAL A 7 -9.66 -10.81 -12.74
C VAL A 7 -8.30 -11.03 -12.08
N LEU A 8 -7.23 -10.99 -12.86
CA LEU A 8 -5.86 -11.11 -12.37
C LEU A 8 -5.19 -9.74 -12.27
N SER A 9 -4.58 -9.47 -11.14
CA SER A 9 -3.76 -8.26 -10.91
C SER A 9 -2.31 -8.60 -10.61
N LEU A 10 -1.41 -7.75 -11.10
CA LEU A 10 -0.02 -7.69 -10.66
C LEU A 10 0.16 -6.46 -9.76
N ASN A 11 0.54 -6.66 -8.51
CA ASN A 11 0.61 -5.61 -7.51
C ASN A 11 2.06 -5.37 -7.09
N ILE A 12 2.49 -4.12 -7.08
CA ILE A 12 3.88 -3.70 -6.85
C ILE A 12 3.94 -2.74 -5.67
N GLU A 13 4.72 -3.09 -4.64
CA GLU A 13 4.97 -2.24 -3.47
C GLU A 13 6.47 -2.02 -3.30
N THR A 14 6.89 -0.76 -3.39
CA THR A 14 8.29 -0.34 -3.32
C THR A 14 8.49 0.93 -2.49
N SER A 15 7.51 1.29 -1.67
CA SER A 15 7.52 2.55 -0.92
C SER A 15 8.43 2.54 0.31
N THR A 16 8.91 1.38 0.74
CA THR A 16 9.80 1.20 1.90
C THR A 16 11.06 0.45 1.51
N THR A 17 11.80 -0.09 2.48
CA THR A 17 12.91 -1.03 2.25
C THR A 17 12.42 -2.38 1.72
N LEU A 18 11.17 -2.72 2.01
CA LEU A 18 10.56 -3.94 1.51
C LEU A 18 10.23 -3.80 0.02
N CYS A 19 10.83 -4.65 -0.81
CA CYS A 19 10.42 -4.86 -2.20
C CYS A 19 9.43 -6.01 -2.23
N SER A 20 8.18 -5.74 -2.61
CA SER A 20 7.11 -6.75 -2.58
C SER A 20 6.32 -6.74 -3.88
N VAL A 21 6.07 -7.92 -4.42
CA VAL A 21 5.22 -8.16 -5.61
C VAL A 21 4.22 -9.26 -5.30
N SER A 22 2.98 -9.09 -5.74
CA SER A 22 1.96 -10.14 -5.61
C SER A 22 1.12 -10.30 -6.86
N ILE A 23 0.53 -11.47 -7.02
CA ILE A 23 -0.55 -11.73 -7.96
C ILE A 23 -1.85 -11.81 -7.17
N GLY A 24 -2.82 -11.00 -7.56
CA GLY A 24 -4.18 -11.06 -7.03
C GLY A 24 -5.11 -11.77 -7.99
N GLN A 25 -6.08 -12.49 -7.43
CA GLN A 25 -7.22 -13.06 -8.13
C GLN A 25 -8.50 -12.49 -7.53
N ASN A 26 -9.16 -11.59 -8.22
CA ASN A 26 -10.20 -10.74 -7.68
C ASN A 26 -9.67 -9.94 -6.48
N ASP A 27 -10.30 -10.08 -5.32
CA ASP A 27 -9.97 -9.41 -4.06
C ASP A 27 -8.99 -10.19 -3.17
N THR A 28 -8.51 -11.34 -3.62
CA THR A 28 -7.68 -12.27 -2.84
C THR A 28 -6.27 -12.36 -3.39
N CYS A 29 -5.27 -12.30 -2.52
CA CYS A 29 -3.88 -12.56 -2.90
C CYS A 29 -3.68 -14.05 -3.21
N LEU A 30 -3.30 -14.34 -4.46
CA LEU A 30 -3.00 -15.70 -4.90
C LEU A 30 -1.61 -16.14 -4.43
N ASP A 31 -0.62 -15.28 -4.65
CA ASP A 31 0.79 -15.55 -4.34
C ASP A 31 1.58 -14.25 -4.26
N PHE A 32 2.68 -14.22 -3.50
CA PHE A 32 3.56 -13.07 -3.38
C PHE A 32 5.02 -13.44 -3.14
N ILE A 33 5.92 -12.52 -3.48
CA ILE A 33 7.34 -12.57 -3.14
C ILE A 33 7.72 -11.21 -2.57
N GLU A 34 8.48 -11.22 -1.48
CA GLU A 34 8.99 -9.99 -0.86
C GLU A 34 10.35 -10.21 -0.23
N ILE A 35 11.16 -9.16 -0.20
CA ILE A 35 12.46 -9.11 0.47
C ILE A 35 12.66 -7.75 1.10
N ASP A 36 13.17 -7.74 2.32
CA ASP A 36 13.59 -6.53 3.05
C ASP A 36 15.11 -6.49 3.14
N ASP A 37 15.77 -6.10 2.04
CA ASP A 37 17.24 -5.97 1.96
C ASP A 37 17.72 -4.52 1.81
N GLY A 38 16.80 -3.57 1.83
CA GLY A 38 17.03 -2.14 1.96
C GLY A 38 17.52 -1.39 0.71
N ALA A 39 17.95 -2.05 -0.38
CA ALA A 39 18.66 -1.33 -1.43
C ALA A 39 18.39 -1.77 -2.89
N TYR A 40 17.85 -2.95 -3.14
CA TYR A 40 17.90 -3.56 -4.48
C TYR A 40 16.55 -3.69 -5.19
N HIS A 41 15.65 -2.70 -5.02
CA HIS A 41 14.35 -2.72 -5.72
C HIS A 41 14.48 -2.87 -7.23
N SER A 42 15.43 -2.16 -7.85
CA SER A 42 15.64 -2.22 -9.29
C SER A 42 16.12 -3.59 -9.79
N GLU A 43 16.87 -4.32 -8.98
CA GLU A 43 17.40 -5.63 -9.32
C GLU A 43 16.37 -6.74 -9.09
N ASN A 44 15.65 -6.66 -7.97
CA ASN A 44 14.75 -7.71 -7.52
C ASN A 44 13.37 -7.65 -8.17
N LEU A 45 12.83 -6.46 -8.43
CA LEU A 45 11.43 -6.26 -8.85
C LEU A 45 11.05 -7.11 -10.06
N HIS A 46 11.81 -7.03 -11.13
CA HIS A 46 11.49 -7.77 -12.36
C HIS A 46 11.73 -9.28 -12.23
N GLN A 47 12.71 -9.68 -11.42
CA GLN A 47 12.94 -11.10 -11.12
C GLN A 47 11.77 -11.68 -10.32
N PHE A 48 11.23 -10.95 -9.35
CA PHE A 48 10.07 -11.38 -8.56
C PHE A 48 8.82 -11.50 -9.43
N ILE A 49 8.59 -10.54 -10.33
CA ILE A 49 7.49 -10.62 -11.30
C ILE A 49 7.60 -11.91 -12.14
N GLN A 50 8.79 -12.17 -12.71
CA GLN A 50 9.01 -13.35 -13.51
C GLN A 50 8.84 -14.66 -12.72
N GLN A 51 9.39 -14.72 -11.50
CA GLN A 51 9.28 -15.89 -10.64
C GLN A 51 7.82 -16.17 -10.24
N LEU A 52 7.05 -15.14 -9.88
CA LEU A 52 5.63 -15.28 -9.54
C LEU A 52 4.81 -15.81 -10.72
N LEU A 53 5.02 -15.26 -11.90
CA LEU A 53 4.32 -15.68 -13.11
C LEU A 53 4.64 -17.15 -13.44
N GLN A 54 5.92 -17.53 -13.38
CA GLN A 54 6.36 -18.91 -13.63
C GLN A 54 5.80 -19.88 -12.58
N ARG A 55 5.88 -19.54 -11.30
CA ARG A 55 5.44 -20.38 -10.18
C ARG A 55 3.94 -20.67 -10.23
N ASN A 56 3.16 -19.71 -10.72
CA ASN A 56 1.71 -19.84 -10.85
C ASN A 56 1.24 -20.26 -12.26
N SER A 57 2.16 -20.54 -13.20
CA SER A 57 1.85 -20.88 -14.59
C SER A 57 0.97 -19.83 -15.28
N ILE A 58 1.17 -18.55 -14.94
CA ILE A 58 0.44 -17.40 -15.50
C ILE A 58 1.32 -16.72 -16.55
N GLN A 59 0.77 -16.47 -17.73
CA GLN A 59 1.41 -15.62 -18.74
C GLN A 59 1.15 -14.15 -18.41
N ILE A 60 2.12 -13.27 -18.63
CA ILE A 60 1.98 -11.83 -18.31
C ILE A 60 0.79 -11.19 -19.05
N GLN A 61 0.44 -11.70 -20.23
CA GLN A 61 -0.71 -11.28 -21.03
C GLN A 61 -2.07 -11.65 -20.41
N ASN A 62 -2.08 -12.49 -19.38
CA ASN A 62 -3.29 -12.84 -18.63
C ASN A 62 -3.60 -11.86 -17.51
N ILE A 63 -2.70 -10.92 -17.20
CA ILE A 63 -2.91 -9.87 -16.20
C ILE A 63 -3.91 -8.86 -16.76
N ASP A 64 -4.96 -8.58 -16.01
CA ASP A 64 -6.03 -7.67 -16.40
C ASP A 64 -5.74 -6.21 -15.97
N PHE A 65 -4.97 -5.98 -14.91
CA PHE A 65 -4.50 -4.65 -14.50
C PHE A 65 -3.24 -4.70 -13.65
N ILE A 66 -2.49 -3.59 -13.63
CA ILE A 66 -1.36 -3.39 -12.74
C ILE A 66 -1.78 -2.49 -11.57
N SER A 67 -1.37 -2.83 -10.35
CA SER A 67 -1.47 -1.89 -9.24
C SER A 67 -0.10 -1.51 -8.69
N ILE A 68 0.02 -0.28 -8.22
CA ILE A 68 1.27 0.31 -7.72
C ILE A 68 1.04 1.10 -6.44
N SER A 69 1.96 0.99 -5.49
CA SER A 69 1.99 1.91 -4.37
C SER A 69 2.28 3.33 -4.83
N LYS A 70 1.37 4.25 -4.54
CA LYS A 70 1.59 5.66 -4.87
C LYS A 70 2.34 6.45 -3.81
N GLY A 71 2.73 5.79 -2.71
CA GLY A 71 3.32 6.47 -1.55
C GLY A 71 2.29 6.86 -0.49
N PRO A 72 2.73 7.62 0.53
CA PRO A 72 4.07 8.16 0.71
C PRO A 72 5.12 7.09 0.99
N GLY A 73 6.42 7.47 0.86
CA GLY A 73 7.52 6.55 1.15
C GLY A 73 8.85 6.97 0.51
N SER A 74 9.73 5.99 0.28
CA SER A 74 11.03 6.17 -0.34
C SER A 74 10.91 6.78 -1.74
N TYR A 75 11.52 7.94 -1.94
CA TYR A 75 11.52 8.64 -3.23
C TYR A 75 12.05 7.78 -4.39
N THR A 76 13.18 7.12 -4.17
CA THR A 76 13.80 6.23 -5.17
C THR A 76 12.95 4.99 -5.42
N GLY A 77 12.49 4.33 -4.35
CA GLY A 77 11.66 3.14 -4.45
C GLY A 77 10.36 3.40 -5.22
N LEU A 78 9.65 4.47 -4.87
CA LEU A 78 8.41 4.87 -5.55
C LEU A 78 8.63 5.13 -7.06
N ARG A 79 9.76 5.74 -7.45
CA ARG A 79 10.08 5.97 -8.86
C ARG A 79 10.37 4.70 -9.63
N ILE A 80 11.12 3.77 -9.02
CA ILE A 80 11.41 2.45 -9.62
C ILE A 80 10.10 1.70 -9.85
N GLY A 81 9.25 1.60 -8.81
CA GLY A 81 7.96 0.94 -8.92
C GLY A 81 7.05 1.59 -9.97
N ALA A 82 6.91 2.92 -9.94
CA ALA A 82 6.08 3.66 -10.88
C ALA A 82 6.54 3.49 -12.33
N ALA A 83 7.85 3.57 -12.59
CA ALA A 83 8.39 3.35 -13.94
C ALA A 83 8.09 1.94 -14.45
N SER A 84 8.31 0.93 -13.62
CA SER A 84 8.03 -0.47 -13.96
C SER A 84 6.53 -0.70 -14.20
N ALA A 85 5.67 -0.23 -13.30
CA ALA A 85 4.22 -0.39 -13.40
C ALA A 85 3.64 0.31 -14.65
N LYS A 86 4.07 1.56 -14.91
CA LYS A 86 3.66 2.31 -16.12
C LYS A 86 4.09 1.61 -17.40
N THR A 87 5.33 1.12 -17.44
CA THR A 87 5.86 0.42 -18.60
C THR A 87 5.09 -0.87 -18.88
N LEU A 88 4.81 -1.67 -17.86
CA LEU A 88 4.04 -2.89 -17.98
C LEU A 88 2.60 -2.61 -18.41
N ALA A 89 1.91 -1.66 -17.76
CA ALA A 89 0.55 -1.28 -18.11
C ALA A 89 0.43 -0.77 -19.56
N TYR A 90 1.40 0.04 -19.99
CA TYR A 90 1.47 0.53 -21.36
C TYR A 90 1.72 -0.60 -22.39
N ALA A 91 2.72 -1.45 -22.11
CA ALA A 91 3.09 -2.54 -23.04
C ALA A 91 1.98 -3.59 -23.21
N LEU A 92 1.22 -3.84 -22.13
CA LEU A 92 0.10 -4.79 -22.12
C LEU A 92 -1.24 -4.15 -22.52
N ASN A 93 -1.28 -2.82 -22.65
CA ASN A 93 -2.50 -2.05 -22.90
C ASN A 93 -3.62 -2.34 -21.88
N ILE A 94 -3.26 -2.34 -20.60
CA ILE A 94 -4.16 -2.62 -19.47
C ILE A 94 -4.15 -1.45 -18.47
N PRO A 95 -5.20 -1.30 -17.64
CA PRO A 95 -5.28 -0.23 -16.66
C PRO A 95 -4.17 -0.25 -15.61
N LEU A 96 -3.77 0.95 -15.15
CA LEU A 96 -2.97 1.17 -13.96
C LEU A 96 -3.86 1.68 -12.83
N VAL A 97 -3.75 1.06 -11.66
CA VAL A 97 -4.41 1.47 -10.41
C VAL A 97 -3.35 1.85 -9.40
N SER A 98 -3.57 2.90 -8.63
CA SER A 98 -2.67 3.26 -7.53
C SER A 98 -3.32 3.04 -6.17
N VAL A 99 -2.54 2.57 -5.20
CA VAL A 99 -2.96 2.40 -3.81
C VAL A 99 -2.01 3.16 -2.89
N SER A 100 -2.55 3.87 -1.90
CA SER A 100 -1.71 4.52 -0.89
C SER A 100 -0.96 3.48 -0.05
N SER A 101 0.33 3.71 0.19
CA SER A 101 1.13 2.84 1.07
C SER A 101 0.57 2.80 2.50
N LEU A 102 -0.02 3.91 2.97
CA LEU A 102 -0.69 3.97 4.26
C LEU A 102 -2.00 3.17 4.28
N LEU A 103 -2.72 3.10 3.17
CA LEU A 103 -3.90 2.23 3.03
C LEU A 103 -3.50 0.75 3.02
N THR A 104 -2.46 0.40 2.25
CA THR A 104 -1.90 -0.96 2.22
C THR A 104 -1.51 -1.42 3.63
N GLN A 105 -0.83 -0.55 4.39
CA GLN A 105 -0.46 -0.78 5.78
C GLN A 105 -1.68 -0.97 6.70
N THR A 106 -2.74 -0.20 6.48
CA THR A 106 -4.01 -0.34 7.19
C THR A 106 -4.65 -1.71 6.93
N TRP A 107 -4.67 -2.17 5.69
CA TRP A 107 -5.20 -3.50 5.35
C TRP A 107 -4.35 -4.64 5.93
N MET A 108 -3.03 -4.48 5.99
CA MET A 108 -2.17 -5.42 6.71
C MET A 108 -2.53 -5.51 8.20
N PHE A 109 -2.76 -4.37 8.85
CA PHE A 109 -3.17 -4.32 10.25
C PHE A 109 -4.53 -5.00 10.47
N LEU A 110 -5.52 -4.66 9.64
CA LEU A 110 -6.87 -5.24 9.72
C LEU A 110 -6.90 -6.75 9.50
N SER A 111 -6.01 -7.28 8.65
CA SER A 111 -5.90 -8.72 8.42
C SER A 111 -5.30 -9.51 9.60
N LYS A 112 -4.52 -8.84 10.45
CA LYS A 112 -3.81 -9.50 11.58
C LYS A 112 -4.57 -9.44 12.89
N LYS A 113 -5.52 -8.52 13.05
CA LYS A 113 -6.19 -8.26 14.31
C LYS A 113 -7.60 -7.72 14.09
N GLU A 114 -8.54 -8.23 14.88
CA GLU A 114 -9.82 -7.53 15.06
C GLU A 114 -9.54 -6.19 15.75
N CYS A 115 -9.79 -5.11 15.04
CA CYS A 115 -9.60 -3.77 15.56
C CYS A 115 -10.83 -3.35 16.35
N SER A 116 -10.70 -3.19 17.66
CA SER A 116 -11.78 -2.68 18.51
C SER A 116 -12.00 -1.17 18.36
N LYS A 117 -11.04 -0.45 17.78
CA LYS A 117 -11.11 0.99 17.53
C LYS A 117 -11.79 1.28 16.19
N LYS A 118 -12.57 2.35 16.13
CA LYS A 118 -13.24 2.78 14.89
C LYS A 118 -12.33 3.46 13.89
N HIS A 119 -11.21 4.04 14.40
CA HIS A 119 -10.29 4.83 13.59
C HIS A 119 -8.87 4.27 13.66
N ILE A 120 -8.21 4.23 12.52
CA ILE A 120 -6.84 3.76 12.37
C ILE A 120 -6.01 4.90 11.78
N ALA A 121 -5.10 5.45 12.57
CA ALA A 121 -4.10 6.41 12.12
C ALA A 121 -2.88 5.63 11.60
N SER A 122 -2.83 5.43 10.30
CA SER A 122 -1.70 4.79 9.64
C SER A 122 -0.57 5.80 9.45
N THR A 123 0.63 5.45 9.91
CA THR A 123 1.76 6.38 9.97
C THR A 123 3.06 5.78 9.42
N MET A 124 3.86 6.60 8.76
CA MET A 124 5.22 6.25 8.33
C MET A 124 6.18 7.37 8.73
N VAL A 125 7.43 7.02 9.05
CA VAL A 125 8.47 8.00 9.32
C VAL A 125 8.71 8.85 8.08
N GLY A 126 8.65 10.17 8.25
CA GLY A 126 9.01 11.16 7.25
C GLY A 126 10.41 11.73 7.47
N ARG A 127 10.67 12.94 6.99
CA ARG A 127 11.95 13.62 7.19
C ARG A 127 11.93 14.49 8.46
N GLY A 128 13.01 14.43 9.23
CA GLY A 128 13.15 15.22 10.48
C GLY A 128 12.13 14.79 11.54
N SER A 129 11.37 15.73 12.10
CA SER A 129 10.31 15.49 13.09
C SER A 129 8.94 15.19 12.49
N LYS A 130 8.85 14.98 11.17
CA LYS A 130 7.59 14.73 10.48
C LYS A 130 7.33 13.24 10.36
N ILE A 131 6.06 12.88 10.38
CA ILE A 131 5.53 11.60 9.92
C ILE A 131 4.61 11.86 8.73
N TYR A 132 4.44 10.84 7.91
CA TYR A 132 3.30 10.76 7.01
C TYR A 132 2.15 10.13 7.77
N LEU A 133 0.96 10.69 7.64
CA LEU A 133 -0.23 10.25 8.37
C LEU A 133 -1.44 10.24 7.44
N ALA A 134 -2.24 9.18 7.55
CA ALA A 134 -3.60 9.13 7.04
C ALA A 134 -4.50 8.47 8.10
N ILE A 135 -5.79 8.77 8.08
CA ILE A 135 -6.74 8.15 9.01
C ILE A 135 -7.80 7.41 8.19
N TYR A 136 -8.01 6.16 8.56
CA TYR A 136 -8.98 5.26 7.96
C TYR A 136 -9.97 4.77 9.02
N SER A 137 -11.17 4.36 8.57
CA SER A 137 -12.09 3.61 9.40
C SER A 137 -11.60 2.17 9.61
N ASN A 138 -12.20 1.45 10.55
CA ASN A 138 -11.91 0.03 10.79
C ASN A 138 -12.39 -0.93 9.66
N ILE A 139 -12.98 -0.38 8.61
CA ILE A 139 -13.30 -1.09 7.36
C ILE A 139 -12.49 -0.58 6.17
N GLY A 140 -11.46 0.26 6.43
CA GLY A 140 -10.52 0.74 5.41
C GLY A 140 -10.98 1.95 4.60
N GLU A 141 -12.07 2.63 4.98
CA GLU A 141 -12.51 3.86 4.31
C GLU A 141 -11.62 5.05 4.71
N GLU A 142 -11.22 5.86 3.73
CA GLU A 142 -10.39 7.04 3.96
C GLU A 142 -11.18 8.17 4.62
N ILE A 143 -10.72 8.62 5.79
CA ILE A 143 -11.29 9.74 6.56
C ILE A 143 -10.40 10.98 6.44
N ILE A 144 -9.09 10.78 6.50
CA ILE A 144 -8.07 11.81 6.24
C ILE A 144 -7.07 11.24 5.26
N SER A 145 -6.92 11.92 4.14
CA SER A 145 -5.97 11.56 3.08
C SER A 145 -4.51 11.67 3.56
N PRO A 146 -3.59 10.93 2.94
CA PRO A 146 -2.16 11.00 3.25
C PRO A 146 -1.60 12.41 3.23
N GLN A 147 -0.96 12.82 4.32
CA GLN A 147 -0.35 14.14 4.48
C GLN A 147 0.87 14.10 5.40
N GLY A 148 1.73 15.13 5.27
CA GLY A 148 2.80 15.38 6.22
C GLY A 148 2.23 15.91 7.54
N PHE A 149 2.73 15.40 8.67
CA PHE A 149 2.24 15.74 9.99
C PHE A 149 3.41 15.86 11.00
N ILE A 150 3.39 16.89 11.84
CA ILE A 150 4.36 17.04 12.93
C ILE A 150 3.85 16.25 14.12
N ALA A 151 4.58 15.20 14.51
CA ALA A 151 4.19 14.27 15.57
C ALA A 151 4.64 14.77 16.97
N ASP A 152 4.36 16.02 17.30
CA ASP A 152 4.54 16.51 18.65
C ASP A 152 3.37 16.08 19.56
N GLU A 153 3.60 16.16 20.87
CA GLU A 153 2.63 15.72 21.88
C GLU A 153 1.27 16.44 21.73
N LYS A 154 1.30 17.75 21.48
CA LYS A 154 0.09 18.57 21.36
C LYS A 154 -0.74 18.14 20.14
N ASN A 155 -0.10 17.94 18.99
CA ASN A 155 -0.77 17.56 17.76
C ASN A 155 -1.33 16.14 17.84
N ILE A 156 -0.59 15.21 18.45
CA ILE A 156 -1.06 13.84 18.67
C ILE A 156 -2.26 13.83 19.61
N GLN A 157 -2.18 14.56 20.72
CA GLN A 157 -3.28 14.67 21.68
C GLN A 157 -4.54 15.26 21.04
N ALA A 158 -4.40 16.26 20.20
CA ALA A 158 -5.53 16.85 19.47
C ALA A 158 -6.21 15.85 18.52
N ILE A 159 -5.45 14.95 17.88
CA ILE A 159 -6.01 13.87 17.07
C ILE A 159 -6.78 12.90 17.97
N ILE A 160 -6.20 12.45 19.07
CA ILE A 160 -6.83 11.50 20.00
C ILE A 160 -8.19 12.05 20.48
N GLU A 161 -8.21 13.30 20.93
CA GLU A 161 -9.42 13.98 21.40
C GLU A 161 -10.47 14.13 20.29
N LYS A 162 -10.05 14.54 19.09
CA LYS A 162 -10.92 14.69 17.93
C LYS A 162 -11.70 13.40 17.60
N TYR A 163 -11.07 12.26 17.80
CA TYR A 163 -11.68 10.94 17.57
C TYR A 163 -12.17 10.27 18.87
N SER A 164 -12.44 11.08 19.94
CA SER A 164 -13.05 10.64 21.19
C SER A 164 -12.34 9.44 21.83
N ASN A 165 -11.01 9.42 21.77
CA ASN A 165 -10.16 8.32 22.24
C ASN A 165 -10.42 6.96 21.55
N ASP A 166 -11.15 6.94 20.43
CA ASP A 166 -11.47 5.74 19.66
C ASP A 166 -10.62 5.61 18.39
N ILE A 167 -9.31 5.75 18.58
CA ILE A 167 -8.30 5.72 17.52
C ILE A 167 -7.10 4.88 17.95
N VAL A 168 -6.42 4.24 16.99
CA VAL A 168 -5.16 3.54 17.17
C VAL A 168 -4.15 3.98 16.11
N PHE A 169 -2.92 4.22 16.52
CA PHE A 169 -1.80 4.55 15.64
C PHE A 169 -1.03 3.28 15.28
N ILE A 170 -0.73 3.12 14.00
CA ILE A 170 0.02 1.97 13.47
C ILE A 170 1.17 2.43 12.58
N GLY A 171 2.12 1.54 12.32
CA GLY A 171 3.21 1.73 11.38
C GLY A 171 4.47 2.37 11.96
N THR A 172 5.45 2.63 11.10
CA THR A 172 6.79 3.07 11.55
C THR A 172 6.80 4.46 12.19
N GLY A 173 5.84 5.33 11.85
CA GLY A 173 5.70 6.67 12.46
C GLY A 173 5.35 6.64 13.94
N THR A 174 4.86 5.51 14.47
CA THR A 174 4.55 5.34 15.90
C THR A 174 5.77 5.46 16.81
N LEU A 175 6.98 5.28 16.28
CA LEU A 175 8.24 5.51 17.00
C LEU A 175 8.35 6.95 17.53
N MET A 176 7.70 7.91 16.85
CA MET A 176 7.70 9.32 17.20
C MET A 176 6.53 9.72 18.10
N ILE A 177 5.66 8.78 18.48
CA ILE A 177 4.47 9.03 19.31
C ILE A 177 4.77 8.66 20.76
N SER A 178 4.68 9.64 21.67
CA SER A 178 4.98 9.44 23.09
C SER A 178 3.88 8.67 23.83
N ASN A 179 2.61 8.93 23.50
CA ASN A 179 1.47 8.29 24.16
C ASN A 179 1.26 6.87 23.62
N LYS A 180 1.82 5.87 24.32
CA LYS A 180 1.81 4.47 23.91
C LYS A 180 0.47 3.75 24.10
N ASP A 181 -0.46 4.31 24.86
CA ASP A 181 -1.80 3.72 25.08
C ASP A 181 -2.61 3.65 23.77
N TYR A 182 -2.28 4.50 22.80
CA TYR A 182 -2.93 4.57 21.49
C TYR A 182 -2.08 3.97 20.37
N VAL A 183 -0.93 3.38 20.67
CA VAL A 183 -0.02 2.78 19.69
C VAL A 183 -0.21 1.28 19.67
N CYS A 184 -0.30 0.70 18.47
CA CYS A 184 -0.24 -0.73 18.29
C CYS A 184 1.19 -1.18 17.98
N ASP A 185 1.73 -2.06 18.80
CA ASP A 185 3.10 -2.59 18.67
C ASP A 185 3.24 -3.67 17.58
N ILE A 186 2.15 -4.01 16.87
CA ILE A 186 2.24 -4.95 15.75
C ILE A 186 3.04 -4.27 14.62
N PRO A 187 4.16 -4.84 14.21
CA PRO A 187 4.90 -4.32 13.06
C PRO A 187 4.04 -4.38 11.80
N VAL A 188 3.79 -3.23 11.21
CA VAL A 188 3.10 -3.11 9.94
C VAL A 188 3.96 -2.33 8.96
N VAL A 189 4.29 -2.99 7.85
CA VAL A 189 5.02 -2.42 6.72
C VAL A 189 4.19 -2.71 5.47
N PRO A 190 4.04 -1.74 4.55
CA PRO A 190 3.28 -1.99 3.33
C PRO A 190 3.84 -3.18 2.57
N SER A 191 2.98 -4.13 2.22
CA SER A 191 3.30 -5.31 1.41
C SER A 191 2.25 -5.50 0.33
N SER A 192 2.68 -5.87 -0.86
CA SER A 192 1.82 -6.00 -2.05
C SER A 192 0.65 -6.95 -1.87
N GLN A 193 0.77 -7.96 -0.99
CA GLN A 193 -0.32 -8.90 -0.70
C GLN A 193 -1.56 -8.20 -0.10
N PHE A 194 -1.36 -7.15 0.69
CA PHE A 194 -2.45 -6.38 1.32
C PHE A 194 -2.95 -5.22 0.44
N MET A 195 -2.34 -5.04 -0.71
CA MET A 195 -2.76 -4.09 -1.73
C MET A 195 -3.85 -4.66 -2.63
N VAL A 196 -3.96 -5.99 -2.72
CA VAL A 196 -4.85 -6.69 -3.66
C VAL A 196 -6.30 -6.25 -3.50
N TYR A 197 -6.86 -6.30 -2.30
CA TYR A 197 -8.24 -5.91 -2.05
C TYR A 197 -8.53 -4.46 -2.45
N PRO A 198 -7.83 -3.44 -1.92
CA PRO A 198 -8.10 -2.04 -2.29
C PRO A 198 -7.82 -1.74 -3.77
N ALA A 199 -6.89 -2.45 -4.40
CA ALA A 199 -6.64 -2.32 -5.83
C ALA A 199 -7.80 -2.88 -6.67
N PHE A 200 -8.32 -4.04 -6.30
CA PHE A 200 -9.46 -4.66 -6.98
C PHE A 200 -10.74 -3.82 -6.83
N ASP A 201 -11.01 -3.27 -5.65
CA ASP A 201 -12.13 -2.35 -5.43
C ASP A 201 -12.05 -1.12 -6.35
N LYS A 202 -10.85 -0.51 -6.47
CA LYS A 202 -10.62 0.60 -7.42
C LYS A 202 -10.78 0.17 -8.87
N PHE A 203 -10.29 -1.01 -9.23
CA PHE A 203 -10.46 -1.56 -10.58
C PHE A 203 -11.94 -1.73 -10.93
N GLN A 204 -12.75 -2.30 -10.04
CA GLN A 204 -14.19 -2.44 -10.24
C GLN A 204 -14.91 -1.09 -10.40
N LYS A 205 -14.46 -0.07 -9.67
CA LYS A 205 -14.97 1.31 -9.76
C LYS A 205 -14.41 2.08 -10.97
N GLN A 206 -13.59 1.45 -11.81
CA GLN A 206 -12.90 2.07 -12.95
C GLN A 206 -12.07 3.31 -12.56
N ASN A 207 -11.56 3.33 -11.33
CA ASN A 207 -10.71 4.39 -10.82
C ASN A 207 -9.25 4.15 -11.26
N PHE A 208 -8.97 4.44 -12.53
CA PHE A 208 -7.70 4.20 -13.19
C PHE A 208 -6.85 5.46 -13.23
N GLU A 209 -5.54 5.27 -13.13
CA GLU A 209 -4.57 6.33 -13.31
C GLU A 209 -4.35 6.65 -14.78
N ASN A 210 -4.10 7.92 -15.07
CA ASN A 210 -3.61 8.31 -16.39
C ASN A 210 -2.13 7.97 -16.50
N LEU A 211 -1.77 7.04 -17.39
CA LEU A 211 -0.40 6.55 -17.54
C LEU A 211 0.63 7.64 -17.83
N VAL A 212 0.23 8.70 -18.56
CA VAL A 212 1.14 9.80 -18.91
C VAL A 212 1.43 10.68 -17.70
N TYR A 213 0.39 11.03 -16.94
CA TYR A 213 0.46 12.02 -15.85
C TYR A 213 0.61 11.41 -14.46
N PHE A 214 0.51 10.08 -14.34
CA PHE A 214 0.68 9.43 -13.04
C PHE A 214 2.07 9.71 -12.46
N GLU A 215 2.09 10.26 -11.27
CA GLU A 215 3.27 10.44 -10.43
C GLU A 215 2.99 9.94 -9.01
N PRO A 216 4.01 9.40 -8.32
CA PRO A 216 3.89 9.10 -6.90
C PRO A 216 3.56 10.32 -6.06
N LEU A 217 2.91 10.09 -4.92
CA LEU A 217 2.57 11.13 -3.96
C LEU A 217 3.81 11.53 -3.17
N TYR A 218 4.36 12.69 -3.48
CA TYR A 218 5.46 13.32 -2.75
C TYR A 218 4.90 14.33 -1.74
N ILE A 219 5.08 14.06 -0.42
CA ILE A 219 4.58 14.90 0.67
C ILE A 219 5.75 15.46 1.48
#